data_f8f820009533a537a82f4ed41f75a8b7
#
_entry.id   f8f820009533a537a82f4ed41f75a8b7
#
_cell.length_a   1.000
_cell.length_b   1.000
_cell.length_c   1.000
_cell.angle_alpha   90.00
_cell.angle_beta   90.00
_cell.angle_gamma   90.00
#
_symmetry.space_group_name_H-M   'P 1'
#
loop_
_entity.id
_entity.type
_entity.pdbx_description
1 polymer ?
#
loop_
_entity_poly.entity_id
_entity_poly.type
_entity_poly.pdbx_seq_one_letter_code
_entity_poly.pdbx_strand_id
1 'polypeptide(L)'
;ILYEEVYQSSRIHDGAISSWLISEGIVPPNKELTPVTKKNYAGGYLFCPKTGIYNYMFDEDLTSLYPSIIMSLNIGKETYIGRVLDSFDDRNSRLGLNDLESKVATDPESVLPLENTARKTQNTRVSDIINKIKKHDLTITANGVMFRTDKKSVLSVILSKWFDERVKYKNAMKK
;
A
#
# COMPACT_ATOMS: atom_id res chain seq x y z
N ILE A 1 -5.01 -28.18 -5.82
CA ILE A 1 -6.23 -27.39 -5.52
C ILE A 1 -7.41 -28.32 -5.69
N LEU A 2 -8.17 -28.55 -4.62
CA LEU A 2 -9.41 -29.32 -4.68
C LEU A 2 -10.47 -28.50 -5.44
N TYR A 3 -11.37 -29.20 -6.14
CA TYR A 3 -12.42 -28.55 -6.95
C TYR A 3 -13.24 -27.52 -6.15
N GLU A 4 -13.48 -27.78 -4.87
CA GLU A 4 -14.20 -26.88 -3.95
C GLU A 4 -13.40 -25.61 -3.62
N GLU A 5 -12.08 -25.64 -3.77
CA GLU A 5 -11.20 -24.50 -3.48
C GLU A 5 -11.12 -23.50 -4.63
N VAL A 6 -11.54 -23.90 -5.84
CA VAL A 6 -11.56 -23.02 -7.02
C VAL A 6 -12.49 -21.82 -6.82
N TYR A 7 -13.51 -21.95 -6.00
CA TYR A 7 -14.43 -20.85 -5.66
C TYR A 7 -13.90 -19.92 -4.55
N GLN A 8 -12.77 -20.25 -3.92
CA GLN A 8 -12.17 -19.39 -2.89
C GLN A 8 -11.06 -18.53 -3.52
N SER A 9 -11.45 -17.33 -3.93
CA SER A 9 -10.52 -16.39 -4.59
C SER A 9 -9.21 -16.15 -3.81
N SER A 10 -9.27 -16.11 -2.47
CA SER A 10 -8.09 -15.95 -1.62
C SER A 10 -7.08 -17.11 -1.78
N ARG A 11 -7.55 -18.36 -1.87
CA ARG A 11 -6.66 -19.52 -2.07
C ARG A 11 -6.04 -19.56 -3.46
N ILE A 12 -6.79 -19.12 -4.47
CA ILE A 12 -6.26 -19.02 -5.84
C ILE A 12 -5.13 -17.98 -5.88
N HIS A 13 -5.33 -16.82 -5.27
CA HIS A 13 -4.31 -15.77 -5.20
C HIS A 13 -3.08 -16.23 -4.40
N ASP A 14 -3.27 -16.86 -3.24
CA ASP A 14 -2.18 -17.40 -2.42
C ASP A 14 -1.38 -18.45 -3.21
N GLY A 15 -2.06 -19.35 -3.92
CA GLY A 15 -1.43 -20.37 -4.77
C GLY A 15 -0.65 -19.76 -5.94
N ALA A 16 -1.22 -18.78 -6.64
CA ALA A 16 -0.56 -18.12 -7.75
C ALA A 16 0.67 -17.33 -7.30
N ILE A 17 0.57 -16.57 -6.20
CA ILE A 17 1.70 -15.83 -5.63
C ILE A 17 2.79 -16.79 -5.16
N SER A 18 2.43 -17.85 -4.43
CA SER A 18 3.41 -18.84 -3.94
C SER A 18 4.11 -19.56 -5.08
N SER A 19 3.39 -19.97 -6.13
CA SER A 19 3.96 -20.61 -7.31
C SER A 19 4.93 -19.66 -8.04
N TRP A 20 4.57 -18.39 -8.17
CA TRP A 20 5.46 -17.41 -8.78
C TRP A 20 6.71 -17.17 -7.92
N LEU A 21 6.58 -17.04 -6.59
CA LEU A 21 7.73 -16.89 -5.68
C LEU A 21 8.71 -18.06 -5.80
N ILE A 22 8.19 -19.28 -5.85
CA ILE A 22 9.01 -20.49 -6.02
C ILE A 22 9.74 -20.48 -7.37
N SER A 23 9.07 -20.05 -8.46
CA SER A 23 9.72 -19.95 -9.77
C SER A 23 10.84 -18.92 -9.81
N GLU A 24 10.77 -17.89 -8.99
CA GLU A 24 11.82 -16.87 -8.83
C GLU A 24 12.88 -17.26 -7.76
N GLY A 25 12.83 -18.49 -7.24
CA GLY A 25 13.74 -18.95 -6.20
C GLY A 25 13.54 -18.32 -4.82
N ILE A 26 12.37 -17.71 -4.59
CA ILE A 26 12.03 -17.08 -3.31
C ILE A 26 11.16 -18.04 -2.49
N VAL A 27 11.60 -18.36 -1.29
CA VAL A 27 10.84 -19.22 -0.38
C VAL A 27 9.71 -18.41 0.27
N PRO A 28 8.43 -18.73 0.00
CA PRO A 28 7.33 -18.07 0.66
C PRO A 28 7.33 -18.38 2.17
N PRO A 29 6.95 -17.42 3.04
CA PRO A 29 6.85 -17.70 4.46
C PRO A 29 5.76 -18.73 4.75
N ASN A 30 5.97 -19.56 5.75
CA ASN A 30 4.94 -20.48 6.23
C ASN A 30 3.72 -19.69 6.72
N LYS A 31 2.53 -20.24 6.46
CA LYS A 31 1.29 -19.68 6.99
C LYS A 31 1.31 -19.83 8.52
N GLU A 32 1.22 -18.71 9.23
CA GLU A 32 1.09 -18.76 10.69
C GLU A 32 -0.26 -19.43 11.05
N LEU A 33 -0.18 -20.48 11.83
CA LEU A 33 -1.36 -21.24 12.30
C LEU A 33 -2.05 -20.53 13.48
N THR A 34 -1.44 -19.49 14.04
CA THR A 34 -2.04 -18.70 15.11
C THR A 34 -3.23 -17.90 14.59
N PRO A 35 -4.39 -17.95 15.28
CA PRO A 35 -5.53 -17.15 14.88
C PRO A 35 -5.16 -15.66 15.02
N VAL A 36 -4.92 -15.03 13.87
CA VAL A 36 -4.75 -13.59 13.82
C VAL A 36 -6.08 -12.99 14.24
N THR A 37 -6.10 -12.29 15.37
CA THR A 37 -7.24 -11.46 15.75
C THR A 37 -7.52 -10.52 14.59
N LYS A 38 -8.62 -10.78 13.87
CA LYS A 38 -9.03 -9.92 12.74
C LYS A 38 -9.29 -8.54 13.28
N LYS A 39 -8.37 -7.61 13.06
CA LYS A 39 -8.66 -6.19 13.25
C LYS A 39 -9.71 -5.82 12.21
N ASN A 40 -10.87 -5.35 12.65
CA ASN A 40 -11.88 -4.81 11.76
C ASN A 40 -11.31 -3.52 11.14
N TYR A 41 -11.12 -3.54 9.83
CA TYR A 41 -10.82 -2.35 9.06
C TYR A 41 -12.13 -1.68 8.68
N ALA A 42 -12.19 -0.35 8.77
CA ALA A 42 -13.29 0.41 8.21
C ALA A 42 -13.36 0.15 6.71
N GLY A 43 -14.52 -0.18 6.19
CA GLY A 43 -14.76 -0.34 4.75
C GLY A 43 -14.60 0.98 4.01
N GLY A 44 -14.79 0.96 2.68
CA GLY A 44 -14.78 2.17 1.86
C GLY A 44 -15.86 3.16 2.34
N TYR A 45 -15.53 4.44 2.29
CA TYR A 45 -16.50 5.50 2.58
C TYR A 45 -17.55 5.53 1.46
N LEU A 46 -18.81 5.34 1.82
CA LEU A 46 -19.95 5.46 0.92
C LEU A 46 -20.69 6.76 1.25
N PHE A 47 -20.74 7.64 0.29
CA PHE A 47 -21.54 8.86 0.36
C PHE A 47 -22.79 8.70 -0.51
N CYS A 48 -23.96 8.89 0.10
CA CYS A 48 -25.22 8.96 -0.64
C CYS A 48 -25.50 10.41 -1.00
N PRO A 49 -25.43 10.81 -2.28
CA PRO A 49 -25.81 12.14 -2.69
C PRO A 49 -27.31 12.36 -2.48
N LYS A 50 -27.74 13.61 -2.42
CA LYS A 50 -29.17 13.94 -2.37
C LYS A 50 -29.85 13.34 -3.59
N THR A 51 -30.99 12.68 -3.38
CA THR A 51 -31.82 12.16 -4.48
C THR A 51 -32.40 13.32 -5.28
N GLY A 52 -32.34 13.22 -6.60
CA GLY A 52 -32.82 14.27 -7.50
C GLY A 52 -32.50 13.96 -8.96
N ILE A 53 -32.96 14.84 -9.85
CA ILE A 53 -32.61 14.82 -11.27
C ILE A 53 -31.48 15.85 -11.46
N TYR A 54 -30.35 15.36 -11.96
CA TYR A 54 -29.17 16.20 -12.22
C TYR A 54 -28.90 16.26 -13.72
N ASN A 55 -28.67 17.48 -14.23
CA ASN A 55 -28.21 17.70 -15.59
C ASN A 55 -26.66 17.76 -15.58
N TYR A 56 -26.02 17.25 -16.65
CA TYR A 56 -24.56 17.29 -16.83
C TYR A 56 -23.78 16.55 -15.75
N MET A 57 -24.17 15.30 -15.47
CA MET A 57 -23.41 14.44 -14.58
C MET A 57 -22.09 14.01 -15.24
N PHE A 58 -21.03 14.07 -14.46
CA PHE A 58 -19.71 13.56 -14.81
C PHE A 58 -19.34 12.45 -13.81
N ASP A 59 -18.93 11.30 -14.32
CA ASP A 59 -18.51 10.14 -13.53
C ASP A 59 -17.07 9.77 -13.87
N GLU A 60 -16.20 9.76 -12.85
CA GLU A 60 -14.81 9.34 -12.98
C GLU A 60 -14.56 8.11 -12.11
N ASP A 61 -14.03 7.06 -12.72
CA ASP A 61 -13.59 5.86 -12.03
C ASP A 61 -12.08 5.63 -12.20
N LEU A 62 -11.41 5.34 -11.10
CA LEU A 62 -9.99 5.05 -11.10
C LEU A 62 -9.73 3.60 -11.51
N THR A 63 -9.20 3.41 -12.69
CA THR A 63 -8.88 2.08 -13.21
C THR A 63 -7.92 1.32 -12.29
N SER A 64 -8.38 0.19 -11.76
CA SER A 64 -7.57 -0.71 -10.92
C SER A 64 -6.90 0.00 -9.74
N LEU A 65 -7.66 0.80 -8.97
CA LEU A 65 -7.16 1.66 -7.90
C LEU A 65 -6.17 0.97 -6.95
N TYR A 66 -6.53 -0.18 -6.36
CA TYR A 66 -5.66 -0.87 -5.39
C TYR A 66 -4.34 -1.36 -6.02
N PRO A 67 -4.34 -2.07 -7.15
CA PRO A 67 -3.10 -2.44 -7.85
C PRO A 67 -2.23 -1.23 -8.19
N SER A 68 -2.84 -0.15 -8.67
CA SER A 68 -2.10 1.07 -9.03
C SER A 68 -1.42 1.71 -7.81
N ILE A 69 -2.09 1.78 -6.67
CA ILE A 69 -1.50 2.28 -5.41
C ILE A 69 -0.35 1.39 -4.95
N ILE A 70 -0.51 0.05 -4.99
CA ILE A 70 0.54 -0.87 -4.57
C ILE A 70 1.78 -0.72 -5.46
N MET A 71 1.60 -0.59 -6.77
CA MET A 71 2.69 -0.41 -7.72
C MET A 71 3.39 0.94 -7.59
N SER A 72 2.63 2.05 -7.44
CA SER A 72 3.18 3.40 -7.37
C SER A 72 3.91 3.67 -6.07
N LEU A 73 3.42 3.17 -4.96
CA LEU A 73 4.06 3.31 -3.65
C LEU A 73 5.07 2.19 -3.35
N ASN A 74 5.20 1.22 -4.25
CA ASN A 74 6.09 0.07 -4.10
C ASN A 74 5.84 -0.72 -2.81
N ILE A 75 4.56 -0.95 -2.49
CA ILE A 75 4.15 -1.58 -1.24
C ILE A 75 4.56 -3.05 -1.22
N GLY A 76 5.37 -3.44 -0.24
CA GLY A 76 5.80 -4.79 -0.02
C GLY A 76 6.45 -4.96 1.34
N LYS A 77 6.46 -6.18 1.88
CA LYS A 77 7.09 -6.48 3.16
C LYS A 77 8.61 -6.24 3.08
N GLU A 78 9.22 -6.59 1.97
CA GLU A 78 10.65 -6.47 1.68
C GLU A 78 11.09 -5.04 1.35
N THR A 79 10.16 -4.17 0.99
CA THR A 79 10.41 -2.76 0.71
C THR A 79 10.07 -1.84 1.88
N TYR A 80 9.43 -2.37 2.91
CA TYR A 80 9.10 -1.63 4.13
C TYR A 80 10.36 -1.17 4.88
N ILE A 81 10.43 0.13 5.18
CA ILE A 81 11.54 0.75 5.89
C ILE A 81 11.16 1.10 7.33
N GLY A 82 9.94 1.57 7.53
CA GLY A 82 9.47 2.02 8.82
C GLY A 82 8.22 2.85 8.70
N ARG A 83 7.78 3.38 9.84
CA ARG A 83 6.57 4.19 9.92
C ARG A 83 6.80 5.41 10.80
N VAL A 84 6.38 6.56 10.33
CA VAL A 84 6.23 7.76 11.15
C VAL A 84 4.91 7.65 11.89
N LEU A 85 4.94 7.82 13.21
CA LEU A 85 3.75 7.76 14.05
C LEU A 85 3.32 9.19 14.43
N ASP A 86 2.04 9.46 14.41
CA ASP A 86 1.49 10.65 15.02
C ASP A 86 1.10 10.34 16.49
N SER A 87 1.28 11.28 17.38
CA SER A 87 0.88 11.14 18.78
C SER A 87 -0.63 11.07 19.00
N PHE A 88 -1.41 11.38 17.97
CA PHE A 88 -2.87 11.42 18.00
C PHE A 88 -3.47 10.47 16.98
N ASP A 89 -4.21 9.50 17.46
CA ASP A 89 -5.09 8.54 16.78
C ASP A 89 -4.73 8.14 15.33
N ASP A 90 -4.27 6.93 15.18
CA ASP A 90 -3.79 6.25 13.96
C ASP A 90 -4.72 6.34 12.72
N ARG A 91 -5.99 6.72 12.90
CA ARG A 91 -7.00 6.68 11.83
C ARG A 91 -7.12 7.96 11.02
N ASN A 92 -6.79 9.10 11.63
CA ASN A 92 -6.93 10.43 11.02
C ASN A 92 -5.60 11.14 10.79
N SER A 93 -4.47 10.54 11.17
CA SER A 93 -3.17 11.15 10.97
C SER A 93 -2.82 11.21 9.49
N ARG A 94 -2.58 12.40 8.98
CA ARG A 94 -1.99 12.64 7.68
C ARG A 94 -0.50 12.91 7.86
N LEU A 95 0.32 12.00 7.37
CA LEU A 95 1.77 12.03 7.51
C LEU A 95 2.46 11.83 6.15
N GLY A 96 1.81 12.23 5.08
CA GLY A 96 2.40 12.32 3.76
C GLY A 96 3.55 13.35 3.72
N LEU A 97 4.32 13.36 2.65
CA LEU A 97 5.48 14.25 2.54
C LEU A 97 5.08 15.73 2.71
N ASN A 98 3.99 16.16 2.07
CA ASN A 98 3.49 17.53 2.18
C ASN A 98 3.07 17.88 3.61
N ASP A 99 2.48 16.93 4.33
CA ASP A 99 2.06 17.13 5.72
C ASP A 99 3.27 17.29 6.65
N LEU A 100 4.32 16.50 6.41
CA LEU A 100 5.59 16.61 7.14
C LEU A 100 6.29 17.95 6.84
N GLU A 101 6.32 18.37 5.59
CA GLU A 101 6.90 19.67 5.18
C GLU A 101 6.13 20.84 5.82
N SER A 102 4.81 20.76 5.88
CA SER A 102 3.97 21.75 6.55
C SER A 102 4.24 21.81 8.06
N LYS A 103 4.46 20.65 8.70
CA LYS A 103 4.84 20.60 10.14
C LYS A 103 6.18 21.28 10.39
N VAL A 104 7.20 21.05 9.55
CA VAL A 104 8.50 21.71 9.68
C VAL A 104 8.39 23.22 9.43
N ALA A 105 7.56 23.64 8.49
CA ALA A 105 7.33 25.06 8.23
C ALA A 105 6.68 25.79 9.41
N THR A 106 5.83 25.08 10.19
CA THR A 106 5.17 25.63 11.37
C THR A 106 6.06 25.55 12.60
N ASP A 107 6.77 24.44 12.80
CA ASP A 107 7.68 24.19 13.91
C ASP A 107 8.92 23.42 13.43
N PRO A 108 10.05 24.13 13.18
CA PRO A 108 11.29 23.51 12.72
C PRO A 108 11.90 22.47 13.67
N GLU A 109 11.60 22.57 14.96
CA GLU A 109 12.09 21.63 15.97
C GLU A 109 11.13 20.49 16.27
N SER A 110 10.03 20.37 15.51
CA SER A 110 9.04 19.33 15.70
C SER A 110 9.66 17.93 15.61
N VAL A 111 9.23 17.06 16.54
CA VAL A 111 9.74 15.69 16.69
C VAL A 111 8.58 14.72 16.58
N LEU A 112 8.76 13.67 15.78
CA LEU A 112 7.79 12.59 15.66
C LEU A 112 8.45 11.24 15.97
N PRO A 113 7.67 10.29 16.53
CA PRO A 113 8.13 8.92 16.72
C PRO A 113 8.30 8.23 15.36
N LEU A 114 9.49 7.71 15.11
CA LEU A 114 9.81 6.90 13.93
C LEU A 114 9.98 5.44 14.37
N GLU A 115 9.11 4.58 13.91
CA GLU A 115 9.21 3.13 14.09
C GLU A 115 10.03 2.53 12.94
N ASN A 116 11.03 1.72 13.26
CA ASN A 116 11.85 1.02 12.27
C ASN A 116 11.33 -0.38 11.97
N THR A 117 11.98 -1.10 11.05
CA THR A 117 11.65 -2.49 10.67
C THR A 117 11.68 -3.48 11.84
N ALA A 118 12.47 -3.20 12.88
CA ALA A 118 12.53 -4.01 14.10
C ALA A 118 11.48 -3.62 15.15
N ARG A 119 10.50 -2.77 14.77
CA ARG A 119 9.44 -2.23 15.65
C ARG A 119 9.97 -1.46 16.86
N LYS A 120 11.19 -0.92 16.76
CA LYS A 120 11.74 0.01 17.74
C LYS A 120 11.38 1.43 17.35
N THR A 121 10.84 2.17 18.30
CA THR A 121 10.42 3.56 18.10
C THR A 121 11.48 4.49 18.65
N GLN A 122 11.84 5.50 17.88
CA GLN A 122 12.78 6.55 18.25
C GLN A 122 12.21 7.91 17.89
N ASN A 123 12.25 8.85 18.79
CA ASN A 123 11.89 10.23 18.49
C ASN A 123 12.92 10.86 17.57
N THR A 124 12.45 11.35 16.42
CA THR A 124 13.31 11.90 15.36
C THR A 124 12.74 13.24 14.89
N ARG A 125 13.60 14.21 14.61
CA ARG A 125 13.16 15.50 14.07
C ARG A 125 12.51 15.29 12.72
N VAL A 126 11.42 16.00 12.45
CA VAL A 126 10.70 15.87 11.18
C VAL A 126 11.57 16.27 10.00
N SER A 127 12.45 17.28 10.16
CA SER A 127 13.44 17.67 9.16
C SER A 127 14.37 16.51 8.76
N ASP A 128 14.83 15.72 9.73
CA ASP A 128 15.71 14.57 9.48
C ASP A 128 14.96 13.43 8.76
N ILE A 129 13.66 13.24 9.09
CA ILE A 129 12.81 12.29 8.40
C ILE A 129 12.64 12.68 6.93
N ILE A 130 12.37 13.96 6.63
CA ILE A 130 12.25 14.48 5.27
C ILE A 130 13.57 14.32 4.50
N ASN A 131 14.69 14.69 5.13
CA ASN A 131 16.01 14.54 4.52
C ASN A 131 16.31 13.06 4.19
N LYS A 132 15.93 12.13 5.09
CA LYS A 132 16.06 10.70 4.84
C LYS A 132 15.21 10.23 3.67
N ILE A 133 13.95 10.68 3.59
CA ILE A 133 13.05 10.36 2.49
C ILE A 133 13.66 10.85 1.16
N LYS A 134 14.09 12.10 1.09
CA LYS A 134 14.66 12.70 -0.13
C LYS A 134 16.01 12.08 -0.51
N LYS A 135 16.89 11.84 0.46
CA LYS A 135 18.24 11.26 0.22
C LYS A 135 18.18 9.84 -0.32
N HIS A 136 17.25 9.03 0.15
CA HIS A 136 17.13 7.62 -0.22
C HIS A 136 15.99 7.36 -1.22
N ASP A 137 15.39 8.42 -1.75
CA ASP A 137 14.26 8.32 -2.69
C ASP A 137 13.17 7.36 -2.17
N LEU A 138 12.71 7.58 -0.94
CA LEU A 138 11.68 6.74 -0.32
C LEU A 138 10.28 7.24 -0.69
N THR A 139 9.36 6.33 -0.92
CA THR A 139 7.93 6.66 -0.95
C THR A 139 7.37 6.70 0.47
N ILE A 140 6.47 7.63 0.74
CA ILE A 140 5.72 7.70 2.00
C ILE A 140 4.23 7.73 1.72
N THR A 141 3.49 6.90 2.43
CA THR A 141 2.02 6.85 2.36
C THR A 141 1.39 7.90 3.25
N ALA A 142 0.12 8.22 3.02
CA ALA A 142 -0.61 9.19 3.82
C ALA A 142 -0.69 8.84 5.33
N ASN A 143 -0.54 7.57 5.69
CA ASN A 143 -0.49 7.11 7.08
C ASN A 143 0.93 6.95 7.63
N GLY A 144 1.92 7.57 6.98
CA GLY A 144 3.30 7.65 7.46
C GLY A 144 4.17 6.42 7.20
N VAL A 145 3.68 5.40 6.48
CA VAL A 145 4.50 4.22 6.16
C VAL A 145 5.44 4.52 5.01
N MET A 146 6.72 4.14 5.16
CA MET A 146 7.77 4.39 4.18
C MET A 146 8.22 3.11 3.49
N PHE A 147 8.38 3.19 2.17
CA PHE A 147 8.91 2.11 1.34
C PHE A 147 10.10 2.60 0.51
N ARG A 148 11.06 1.70 0.26
CA ARG A 148 12.20 1.94 -0.61
C ARG A 148 11.78 1.83 -2.08
N THR A 149 12.48 2.56 -2.97
CA THR A 149 12.21 2.55 -4.41
C THR A 149 13.32 1.90 -5.24
N ASP A 150 14.51 1.71 -4.66
CA ASP A 150 15.68 1.14 -5.33
C ASP A 150 15.49 -0.33 -5.78
N LYS A 151 14.54 -1.04 -5.15
CA LYS A 151 14.15 -2.40 -5.52
C LYS A 151 12.63 -2.50 -5.58
N LYS A 152 12.09 -3.06 -6.66
CA LYS A 152 10.64 -3.29 -6.77
C LYS A 152 10.17 -4.38 -5.81
N SER A 153 9.02 -4.16 -5.21
CA SER A 153 8.37 -5.16 -4.36
C SER A 153 7.86 -6.33 -5.21
N VAL A 154 7.84 -7.51 -4.60
CA VAL A 154 7.29 -8.72 -5.22
C VAL A 154 5.87 -8.50 -5.69
N LEU A 155 5.03 -7.85 -4.85
CA LEU A 155 3.65 -7.53 -5.22
C LEU A 155 3.58 -6.59 -6.41
N SER A 156 4.42 -5.55 -6.47
CA SER A 156 4.45 -4.62 -7.61
C SER A 156 4.85 -5.32 -8.90
N VAL A 157 5.80 -6.26 -8.86
CA VAL A 157 6.22 -7.04 -10.04
C VAL A 157 5.10 -7.94 -10.54
N ILE A 158 4.46 -8.70 -9.64
CA ILE A 158 3.36 -9.61 -10.01
C ILE A 158 2.18 -8.83 -10.57
N LEU A 159 1.79 -7.74 -9.89
CA LEU A 159 0.64 -6.93 -10.30
C LEU A 159 0.88 -6.25 -11.66
N SER A 160 2.11 -5.76 -11.92
CA SER A 160 2.46 -5.18 -13.22
C SER A 160 2.29 -6.22 -14.33
N LYS A 161 2.85 -7.43 -14.13
CA LYS A 161 2.73 -8.52 -15.10
C LYS A 161 1.26 -8.91 -15.37
N TRP A 162 0.46 -9.07 -14.33
CA TRP A 162 -0.95 -9.43 -14.47
C TRP A 162 -1.77 -8.30 -15.11
N PHE A 163 -1.43 -7.03 -14.83
CA PHE A 163 -2.07 -5.90 -15.46
C PHE A 163 -1.80 -5.86 -16.98
N ASP A 164 -0.56 -6.08 -17.39
CA ASP A 164 -0.17 -6.13 -18.80
C ASP A 164 -0.88 -7.28 -19.54
N GLU A 165 -0.93 -8.46 -18.93
CA GLU A 165 -1.66 -9.61 -19.47
C GLU A 165 -3.18 -9.32 -19.59
N ARG A 166 -3.77 -8.71 -18.57
CA ARG A 166 -5.19 -8.30 -18.61
C ARG A 166 -5.47 -7.35 -19.77
N VAL A 167 -4.62 -6.35 -19.97
CA VAL A 167 -4.75 -5.38 -21.08
C VAL A 167 -4.64 -6.11 -22.42
N LYS A 168 -3.69 -7.03 -22.58
CA LYS A 168 -3.51 -7.85 -23.78
C LYS A 168 -4.78 -8.66 -24.09
N TYR A 169 -5.32 -9.38 -23.12
CA TYR A 169 -6.54 -10.18 -23.33
C TYR A 169 -7.77 -9.31 -23.58
N LYS A 170 -7.92 -8.20 -22.87
CA LYS A 170 -9.02 -7.24 -23.11
C LYS A 170 -9.00 -6.69 -24.53
N ASN A 171 -7.82 -6.41 -25.08
CA ASN A 171 -7.69 -5.92 -26.45
C ASN A 171 -7.93 -7.04 -27.50
N ALA A 172 -7.57 -8.28 -27.18
CA ALA A 172 -7.86 -9.44 -28.04
C ALA A 172 -9.36 -9.74 -28.13
N MET A 173 -10.12 -9.53 -27.04
CA MET A 173 -11.58 -9.73 -27.01
C MET A 173 -12.36 -8.64 -27.77
N LYS A 174 -11.76 -7.51 -28.09
CA LYS A 174 -12.41 -6.41 -28.83
C LYS A 174 -12.27 -6.54 -30.33
N LYS A 175 -11.50 -7.50 -30.80
CA LYS A 175 -11.37 -7.89 -32.24
C LYS A 175 -12.38 -8.94 -32.61
#